data_cf3fbb9a8c5df15f4001ee9f93d42111
#
_entry.id   cf3fbb9a8c5df15f4001ee9f93d42111
#
_cell.length_a   1.000
_cell.length_b   1.000
_cell.length_c   1.000
_cell.angle_alpha   90.00
_cell.angle_beta   90.00
_cell.angle_gamma   90.00
#
_symmetry.space_group_name_H-M   'P 1'
#
loop_
_entity.id
_entity.type
_entity.pdbx_description
1 polymer ?
#
loop_
_entity_poly.entity_id
_entity_poly.type
_entity_poly.pdbx_seq_one_letter_code
_entity_poly.pdbx_strand_id
1 'polypeptide(L)'
;HLHPTFGAITSIDADHLDVYQTREVFEETFAAFSSQVSQQLIVAYCLPFEGLTYGIEVDADYRIYNVKCLKVGYQFDLTTPSEKFTHIKLNQLGEHNLSNMLCAIAVADQAGIPIGSALKAMDSFPGVHRRMNLFEWNDKLLIDDYAHHPTEIKSVLKTLETFYSAHRKCVIFQPHLFTRTQDFYDEFLAVLSEFDEVVLLDIYPARELPVAGITSARMIEDLDH
;
A
#
# COMPACT_ATOMS: atom_id res chain seq x y z
N HIS A 1 18.07 8.75 14.72
CA HIS A 1 18.17 8.86 16.20
C HIS A 1 16.80 8.64 16.87
N LEU A 2 15.95 7.79 16.28
CA LEU A 2 14.70 7.37 16.90
C LEU A 2 14.98 6.17 17.82
N HIS A 3 14.39 6.17 19.01
CA HIS A 3 14.40 5.03 19.93
C HIS A 3 12.93 4.70 20.26
N PRO A 4 12.19 4.09 19.33
CA PRO A 4 10.78 3.84 19.52
C PRO A 4 10.55 2.75 20.56
N THR A 5 9.47 2.90 21.33
CA THR A 5 8.99 1.86 22.24
C THR A 5 8.35 0.72 21.45
N PHE A 6 7.48 1.09 20.49
CA PHE A 6 6.86 0.18 19.54
C PHE A 6 7.22 0.62 18.14
N GLY A 7 7.49 -0.33 17.26
CA GLY A 7 7.78 -0.10 15.86
C GLY A 7 6.93 -0.99 14.97
N ALA A 8 6.74 -0.58 13.71
CA ALA A 8 6.12 -1.43 12.72
C ALA A 8 6.89 -1.35 11.39
N ILE A 9 7.08 -2.50 10.75
CA ILE A 9 7.63 -2.61 9.39
C ILE A 9 6.55 -3.26 8.51
N THR A 10 6.04 -2.50 7.56
CA THR A 10 4.91 -2.89 6.71
C THR A 10 5.35 -3.40 5.34
N SER A 11 6.45 -2.88 4.81
CA SER A 11 7.09 -3.30 3.56
C SER A 11 8.55 -2.87 3.55
N ILE A 12 9.34 -3.52 2.70
CA ILE A 12 10.74 -3.18 2.38
C ILE A 12 10.94 -3.12 0.86
N ASP A 13 9.91 -2.71 0.12
CA ASP A 13 10.04 -2.48 -1.31
C ASP A 13 11.06 -1.36 -1.55
N ALA A 14 12.02 -1.61 -2.43
CA ALA A 14 13.08 -0.66 -2.71
C ALA A 14 12.49 0.61 -3.34
N ASP A 15 12.47 1.69 -2.59
CA ASP A 15 12.15 3.04 -3.04
C ASP A 15 13.20 4.00 -2.52
N HIS A 16 13.28 5.20 -3.08
CA HIS A 16 14.26 6.21 -2.68
C HIS A 16 15.73 5.75 -2.80
N LEU A 17 16.05 4.96 -3.83
CA LEU A 17 17.42 4.50 -4.09
C LEU A 17 18.39 5.66 -4.36
N ASP A 18 17.86 6.83 -4.73
CA ASP A 18 18.60 8.11 -4.77
C ASP A 18 19.18 8.49 -3.40
N VAL A 19 18.54 8.10 -2.30
CA VAL A 19 18.99 8.34 -0.92
C VAL A 19 19.84 7.19 -0.40
N TYR A 20 19.39 5.96 -0.61
CA TYR A 20 20.03 4.77 -0.03
C TYR A 20 21.13 4.16 -0.92
N GLN A 21 21.25 4.60 -2.17
CA GLN A 21 22.27 4.21 -3.16
C GLN A 21 22.19 2.73 -3.59
N THR A 22 22.00 1.80 -2.69
CA THR A 22 21.85 0.37 -3.01
C THR A 22 20.75 -0.28 -2.17
N ARG A 23 20.27 -1.42 -2.66
CA ARG A 23 19.28 -2.23 -1.95
C ARG A 23 19.83 -2.76 -0.62
N GLU A 24 21.08 -3.13 -0.56
CA GLU A 24 21.73 -3.63 0.66
C GLU A 24 21.73 -2.56 1.76
N VAL A 25 22.10 -1.32 1.45
CA VAL A 25 22.08 -0.18 2.40
C VAL A 25 20.66 0.12 2.87
N PHE A 26 19.68 -0.02 1.97
CA PHE A 26 18.27 0.11 2.31
C PHE A 26 17.85 -0.96 3.32
N GLU A 27 18.14 -2.24 3.08
CA GLU A 27 17.82 -3.35 3.98
C GLU A 27 18.56 -3.25 5.32
N GLU A 28 19.84 -2.86 5.33
CA GLU A 28 20.60 -2.58 6.55
C GLU A 28 19.99 -1.47 7.40
N THR A 29 19.38 -0.45 6.77
CA THR A 29 18.71 0.63 7.49
C THR A 29 17.46 0.13 8.22
N PHE A 30 16.68 -0.77 7.62
CA PHE A 30 15.55 -1.42 8.31
C PHE A 30 16.01 -2.34 9.43
N ALA A 31 17.10 -3.08 9.24
CA ALA A 31 17.71 -3.91 10.29
C ALA A 31 18.19 -3.04 11.47
N ALA A 32 18.82 -1.91 11.20
CA ALA A 32 19.20 -0.94 12.23
C ALA A 32 17.98 -0.35 12.95
N PHE A 33 16.91 0.00 12.22
CA PHE A 33 15.66 0.45 12.82
C PHE A 33 15.03 -0.62 13.72
N SER A 34 14.95 -1.87 13.27
CA SER A 34 14.38 -2.96 14.05
C SER A 34 15.09 -3.16 15.39
N SER A 35 16.42 -3.02 15.40
CA SER A 35 17.25 -3.15 16.61
C SER A 35 17.08 -1.99 17.61
N GLN A 36 16.53 -0.85 17.17
CA GLN A 36 16.27 0.33 18.02
C GLN A 36 14.92 0.29 18.72
N VAL A 37 14.03 -0.62 18.32
CA VAL A 37 12.72 -0.80 18.95
C VAL A 37 12.91 -1.45 20.32
N SER A 38 12.50 -0.76 21.40
CA SER A 38 12.87 -1.17 22.74
C SER A 38 11.94 -2.19 23.39
N GLN A 39 10.68 -2.29 22.96
CA GLN A 39 9.72 -3.26 23.51
C GLN A 39 9.22 -4.24 22.45
N GLN A 40 8.46 -3.76 21.45
CA GLN A 40 7.84 -4.67 20.49
C GLN A 40 7.90 -4.13 19.08
N LEU A 41 8.42 -4.95 18.17
CA LEU A 41 8.32 -4.75 16.72
C LEU A 41 7.13 -5.54 16.17
N ILE A 42 6.34 -4.89 15.32
CA ILE A 42 5.25 -5.49 14.55
C ILE A 42 5.73 -5.61 13.10
N VAL A 43 5.61 -6.79 12.50
CA VAL A 43 6.22 -7.09 11.20
C VAL A 43 5.19 -7.72 10.27
N ALA A 44 5.13 -7.25 9.03
CA ALA A 44 4.36 -7.96 8.01
C ALA A 44 4.92 -9.38 7.82
N TYR A 45 4.06 -10.39 7.77
CA TYR A 45 4.40 -11.82 7.80
C TYR A 45 5.49 -12.26 6.80
N CYS A 46 5.57 -11.58 5.65
CA CYS A 46 6.54 -11.93 4.60
C CYS A 46 7.95 -11.35 4.83
N LEU A 47 8.17 -10.52 5.85
CA LEU A 47 9.43 -9.81 6.04
C LEU A 47 10.38 -10.54 6.99
N PRO A 48 11.71 -10.47 6.75
CA PRO A 48 12.72 -11.25 7.48
C PRO A 48 13.18 -10.56 8.77
N PHE A 49 12.24 -10.08 9.59
CA PHE A 49 12.56 -9.46 10.88
C PHE A 49 11.92 -10.23 12.03
N GLU A 50 12.61 -10.27 13.17
CA GLU A 50 12.04 -10.84 14.39
C GLU A 50 11.05 -9.85 15.03
N GLY A 51 9.83 -10.32 15.35
CA GLY A 51 8.79 -9.53 15.97
C GLY A 51 7.44 -10.26 15.93
N LEU A 52 6.39 -9.62 16.46
CA LEU A 52 5.04 -10.13 16.29
C LEU A 52 4.59 -9.89 14.84
N THR A 53 4.16 -10.96 14.22
CA THR A 53 3.77 -10.94 12.81
C THR A 53 2.31 -10.57 12.62
N TYR A 54 2.00 -9.93 11.47
CA TYR A 54 0.63 -9.71 11.06
C TYR A 54 0.44 -10.04 9.57
N GLY A 55 -0.75 -10.52 9.21
CA GLY A 55 -1.03 -10.85 7.81
C GLY A 55 -2.47 -11.27 7.54
N ILE A 56 -2.78 -11.35 6.25
CA ILE A 56 -4.10 -11.71 5.74
C ILE A 56 -4.01 -13.11 5.14
N GLU A 57 -4.91 -14.04 5.55
CA GLU A 57 -4.98 -15.44 5.11
C GLU A 57 -3.64 -16.22 5.28
N VAL A 58 -2.81 -15.82 6.23
CA VAL A 58 -1.53 -16.46 6.57
C VAL A 58 -1.48 -16.80 8.07
N ASP A 59 -0.53 -17.65 8.48
CA ASP A 59 -0.38 -18.04 9.89
C ASP A 59 0.52 -17.04 10.63
N ALA A 60 -0.09 -15.94 11.08
CA ALA A 60 0.55 -14.84 11.79
C ALA A 60 -0.06 -14.64 13.18
N ASP A 61 0.65 -13.94 14.09
CA ASP A 61 0.20 -13.63 15.45
C ASP A 61 -1.09 -12.77 15.43
N TYR A 62 -1.14 -11.77 14.56
CA TYR A 62 -2.35 -11.02 14.22
C TYR A 62 -2.78 -11.41 12.82
N ARG A 63 -3.92 -12.07 12.71
CA ARG A 63 -4.38 -12.64 11.45
C ARG A 63 -5.80 -12.25 11.11
N ILE A 64 -5.98 -11.71 9.91
CA ILE A 64 -7.28 -11.58 9.25
C ILE A 64 -7.50 -12.84 8.39
N TYR A 65 -8.70 -13.40 8.46
CA TYR A 65 -9.09 -14.57 7.67
C TYR A 65 -10.60 -14.55 7.36
N ASN A 66 -11.07 -15.48 6.50
CA ASN A 66 -12.45 -15.50 6.01
C ASN A 66 -12.87 -14.17 5.36
N VAL A 67 -11.97 -13.57 4.59
CA VAL A 67 -12.18 -12.25 3.95
C VAL A 67 -13.25 -12.37 2.87
N LYS A 68 -14.26 -11.51 2.95
CA LYS A 68 -15.34 -11.37 1.96
C LYS A 68 -15.42 -9.92 1.51
N CYS A 69 -15.46 -9.72 0.19
CA CYS A 69 -15.74 -8.40 -0.37
C CYS A 69 -17.21 -8.05 -0.18
N LEU A 70 -17.47 -6.83 0.28
CA LEU A 70 -18.80 -6.24 0.37
C LEU A 70 -19.00 -5.32 -0.86
N LYS A 71 -20.12 -4.61 -0.93
CA LYS A 71 -20.32 -3.59 -1.97
C LYS A 71 -19.24 -2.51 -1.90
N VAL A 72 -18.84 -2.14 -0.67
CA VAL A 72 -17.70 -1.26 -0.38
C VAL A 72 -16.97 -1.87 0.81
N GLY A 73 -15.67 -2.14 0.63
CA GLY A 73 -14.83 -2.70 1.70
C GLY A 73 -15.00 -4.20 1.93
N TYR A 74 -14.73 -4.63 3.16
CA TYR A 74 -14.55 -6.04 3.50
C TYR A 74 -15.31 -6.43 4.76
N GLN A 75 -15.67 -7.72 4.84
CA GLN A 75 -16.03 -8.41 6.09
C GLN A 75 -15.04 -9.54 6.31
N PHE A 76 -14.58 -9.72 7.54
CA PHE A 76 -13.54 -10.70 7.88
C PHE A 76 -13.63 -11.13 9.35
N ASP A 77 -12.87 -12.15 9.69
CA ASP A 77 -12.61 -12.55 11.07
C ASP A 77 -11.16 -12.17 11.44
N LEU A 78 -10.92 -11.89 12.72
CA LEU A 78 -9.62 -11.49 13.26
C LEU A 78 -9.24 -12.42 14.41
N THR A 79 -8.02 -12.94 14.36
CA THR A 79 -7.35 -13.58 15.51
C THR A 79 -6.17 -12.72 15.94
N THR A 80 -6.01 -12.55 17.23
CA THR A 80 -4.87 -11.92 17.89
C THR A 80 -4.25 -12.91 18.86
N PRO A 81 -3.11 -12.64 19.49
CA PRO A 81 -2.51 -13.53 20.48
C PRO A 81 -3.45 -13.87 21.65
N SER A 82 -4.38 -12.98 21.99
CA SER A 82 -5.26 -13.12 23.17
C SER A 82 -6.73 -13.40 22.84
N GLU A 83 -7.24 -12.93 21.71
CA GLU A 83 -8.67 -12.88 21.43
C GLU A 83 -9.01 -13.21 19.98
N LYS A 84 -10.29 -13.55 19.74
CA LYS A 84 -10.84 -13.78 18.41
C LYS A 84 -12.12 -12.98 18.22
N PHE A 85 -12.23 -12.35 17.07
CA PHE A 85 -13.36 -11.54 16.67
C PHE A 85 -13.90 -12.03 15.33
N THR A 86 -15.21 -11.99 15.15
CA THR A 86 -15.85 -12.46 13.92
C THR A 86 -16.74 -11.39 13.32
N HIS A 87 -16.93 -11.45 11.99
CA HIS A 87 -17.83 -10.57 11.26
C HIS A 87 -17.50 -9.08 11.39
N ILE A 88 -16.20 -8.76 11.50
CA ILE A 88 -15.72 -7.38 11.51
C ILE A 88 -15.89 -6.79 10.11
N LYS A 89 -16.20 -5.50 10.02
CA LYS A 89 -16.31 -4.78 8.76
C LYS A 89 -15.30 -3.65 8.68
N LEU A 90 -14.74 -3.48 7.48
CA LEU A 90 -13.94 -2.32 7.12
C LEU A 90 -14.59 -1.68 5.89
N ASN A 91 -14.98 -0.42 5.99
CA ASN A 91 -15.63 0.34 4.92
C ASN A 91 -14.60 1.11 4.06
N GLN A 92 -13.47 0.49 3.78
CA GLN A 92 -12.41 1.04 2.92
C GLN A 92 -12.06 0.03 1.83
N LEU A 93 -11.75 0.54 0.64
CA LEU A 93 -11.30 -0.26 -0.49
C LEU A 93 -9.80 -0.54 -0.37
N GLY A 94 -9.36 -1.63 -1.00
CA GLY A 94 -7.95 -2.00 -1.08
C GLY A 94 -7.49 -2.95 0.03
N GLU A 95 -6.90 -4.07 -0.36
CA GLU A 95 -6.32 -5.06 0.55
C GLU A 95 -5.18 -4.45 1.39
N HIS A 96 -4.45 -3.46 0.82
CA HIS A 96 -3.45 -2.72 1.55
C HIS A 96 -4.03 -1.91 2.73
N ASN A 97 -5.26 -1.36 2.60
CA ASN A 97 -5.93 -0.68 3.72
C ASN A 97 -6.35 -1.69 4.79
N LEU A 98 -6.77 -2.91 4.39
CA LEU A 98 -7.04 -3.99 5.33
C LEU A 98 -5.76 -4.41 6.09
N SER A 99 -4.64 -4.51 5.40
CA SER A 99 -3.33 -4.79 5.99
C SER A 99 -2.85 -3.67 6.93
N ASN A 100 -2.99 -2.41 6.52
CA ASN A 100 -2.63 -1.25 7.33
C ASN A 100 -3.47 -1.16 8.61
N MET A 101 -4.77 -1.44 8.51
CA MET A 101 -5.65 -1.52 9.67
C MET A 101 -5.20 -2.61 10.65
N LEU A 102 -4.87 -3.80 10.14
CA LEU A 102 -4.41 -4.91 10.98
C LEU A 102 -3.11 -4.54 11.71
N CYS A 103 -2.16 -3.92 11.03
CA CYS A 103 -0.94 -3.38 11.61
C CYS A 103 -1.24 -2.36 12.72
N ALA A 104 -2.16 -1.43 12.46
CA ALA A 104 -2.55 -0.41 13.45
C ALA A 104 -3.20 -1.05 14.70
N ILE A 105 -4.05 -2.08 14.52
CA ILE A 105 -4.63 -2.85 15.63
C ILE A 105 -3.54 -3.54 16.44
N ALA A 106 -2.56 -4.19 15.78
CA ALA A 106 -1.47 -4.87 16.44
C ALA A 106 -0.61 -3.90 17.28
N VAL A 107 -0.28 -2.73 16.73
CA VAL A 107 0.46 -1.68 17.47
C VAL A 107 -0.37 -1.16 18.65
N ALA A 108 -1.67 -0.91 18.46
CA ALA A 108 -2.55 -0.43 19.52
C ALA A 108 -2.68 -1.44 20.66
N ASP A 109 -2.84 -2.72 20.36
CA ASP A 109 -2.90 -3.81 21.35
C ASP A 109 -1.61 -3.87 22.18
N GLN A 110 -0.45 -3.84 21.54
CA GLN A 110 0.84 -3.83 22.23
C GLN A 110 1.07 -2.56 23.06
N ALA A 111 0.44 -1.46 22.69
CA ALA A 111 0.41 -0.22 23.49
C ALA A 111 -0.63 -0.24 24.63
N GLY A 112 -1.31 -1.37 24.85
CA GLY A 112 -2.29 -1.55 25.94
C GLY A 112 -3.68 -1.01 25.64
N ILE A 113 -4.00 -0.73 24.37
CA ILE A 113 -5.35 -0.32 23.96
C ILE A 113 -6.19 -1.58 23.70
N PRO A 114 -7.34 -1.76 24.40
CA PRO A 114 -8.20 -2.91 24.14
C PRO A 114 -8.63 -3.01 22.67
N ILE A 115 -8.50 -4.19 22.11
CA ILE A 115 -8.76 -4.44 20.66
C ILE A 115 -10.18 -4.00 20.28
N GLY A 116 -11.18 -4.28 21.13
CA GLY A 116 -12.55 -3.82 20.89
C GLY A 116 -12.67 -2.30 20.75
N SER A 117 -11.83 -1.52 21.46
CA SER A 117 -11.78 -0.06 21.32
C SER A 117 -11.11 0.35 20.00
N ALA A 118 -10.03 -0.33 19.61
CA ALA A 118 -9.37 -0.10 18.34
C ALA A 118 -10.32 -0.41 17.15
N LEU A 119 -11.02 -1.54 17.19
CA LEU A 119 -12.02 -1.92 16.17
C LEU A 119 -13.15 -0.89 16.08
N LYS A 120 -13.66 -0.41 17.22
CA LYS A 120 -14.69 0.64 17.22
C LYS A 120 -14.19 1.97 16.63
N ALA A 121 -12.93 2.33 16.85
CA ALA A 121 -12.35 3.52 16.25
C ALA A 121 -12.25 3.39 14.72
N MET A 122 -12.02 2.18 14.20
CA MET A 122 -11.96 1.92 12.76
C MET A 122 -13.29 2.16 12.05
N ASP A 123 -14.43 1.93 12.71
CA ASP A 123 -15.76 2.20 12.13
C ASP A 123 -15.95 3.70 11.80
N SER A 124 -15.33 4.59 12.55
CA SER A 124 -15.40 6.04 12.36
C SER A 124 -14.20 6.63 11.62
N PHE A 125 -13.23 5.82 11.25
CA PHE A 125 -12.03 6.29 10.56
C PHE A 125 -12.36 6.68 9.11
N PRO A 126 -12.18 7.95 8.71
CA PRO A 126 -12.59 8.43 7.39
C PRO A 126 -11.66 7.97 6.25
N GLY A 127 -10.60 7.22 6.54
CA GLY A 127 -9.53 6.91 5.60
C GLY A 127 -8.46 8.00 5.56
N VAL A 128 -7.52 7.84 4.65
CA VAL A 128 -6.44 8.81 4.40
C VAL A 128 -6.71 9.49 3.08
N HIS A 129 -6.57 10.82 3.04
CA HIS A 129 -6.74 11.58 1.82
C HIS A 129 -5.77 11.08 0.72
N ARG A 130 -6.27 10.97 -0.51
CA ARG A 130 -5.53 10.40 -1.65
C ARG A 130 -5.06 8.96 -1.41
N ARG A 131 -5.84 8.15 -0.69
CA ARG A 131 -5.67 6.69 -0.55
C ARG A 131 -7.01 6.03 -0.83
N MET A 132 -7.22 5.58 -2.06
CA MET A 132 -8.45 4.98 -2.55
C MET A 132 -9.70 5.84 -2.28
N ASN A 133 -9.58 7.17 -2.36
CA ASN A 133 -10.73 8.05 -2.19
C ASN A 133 -11.67 7.95 -3.38
N LEU A 134 -12.91 7.57 -3.10
CA LEU A 134 -13.95 7.36 -4.09
C LEU A 134 -14.83 8.61 -4.23
N PHE A 135 -15.01 9.06 -5.47
CA PHE A 135 -15.89 10.18 -5.83
C PHE A 135 -16.82 9.77 -6.98
N GLU A 136 -18.01 10.32 -7.00
CA GLU A 136 -18.92 10.22 -8.13
C GLU A 136 -18.95 11.56 -8.90
N TRP A 137 -18.76 11.51 -10.20
CA TRP A 137 -18.82 12.68 -11.07
C TRP A 137 -19.37 12.32 -12.46
N ASN A 138 -20.50 12.92 -12.84
CA ASN A 138 -21.13 12.71 -14.15
C ASN A 138 -21.29 11.22 -14.51
N ASP A 139 -21.91 10.44 -13.63
CA ASP A 139 -22.13 8.99 -13.76
C ASP A 139 -20.83 8.13 -13.87
N LYS A 140 -19.68 8.72 -13.54
CA LYS A 140 -18.39 8.03 -13.47
C LYS A 140 -17.94 7.92 -12.03
N LEU A 141 -17.26 6.81 -11.74
CA LEU A 141 -16.52 6.64 -10.49
C LEU A 141 -15.09 7.14 -10.69
N LEU A 142 -14.68 8.07 -9.86
CA LEU A 142 -13.30 8.55 -9.79
C LEU A 142 -12.67 8.04 -8.52
N ILE A 143 -11.47 7.50 -8.62
CA ILE A 143 -10.66 7.07 -7.48
C ILE A 143 -9.39 7.89 -7.48
N ASP A 144 -9.17 8.64 -6.40
CA ASP A 144 -7.94 9.40 -6.18
C ASP A 144 -7.03 8.60 -5.25
N ASP A 145 -5.85 8.27 -5.76
CA ASP A 145 -4.81 7.55 -5.01
C ASP A 145 -3.44 8.22 -5.23
N TYR A 146 -2.59 8.15 -4.24
CA TYR A 146 -1.24 8.71 -4.29
C TYR A 146 -0.21 7.73 -4.89
N ALA A 147 -0.65 6.61 -5.43
CA ALA A 147 0.20 5.60 -6.04
C ALA A 147 1.15 6.23 -7.05
N HIS A 148 2.45 6.01 -6.86
CA HIS A 148 3.52 6.56 -7.69
C HIS A 148 4.67 5.57 -7.93
N HIS A 149 4.50 4.34 -7.48
CA HIS A 149 5.37 3.19 -7.71
C HIS A 149 4.58 2.09 -8.44
N PRO A 150 5.17 1.28 -9.32
CA PRO A 150 4.46 0.21 -10.05
C PRO A 150 3.69 -0.73 -9.15
N THR A 151 4.26 -1.14 -8.01
CA THR A 151 3.61 -2.00 -7.02
C THR A 151 2.35 -1.35 -6.42
N GLU A 152 2.39 -0.03 -6.17
CA GLU A 152 1.23 0.70 -5.66
C GLU A 152 0.12 0.78 -6.72
N ILE A 153 0.46 1.12 -7.98
CA ILE A 153 -0.49 1.15 -9.11
C ILE A 153 -1.13 -0.24 -9.29
N LYS A 154 -0.35 -1.30 -9.19
CA LYS A 154 -0.84 -2.68 -9.25
C LYS A 154 -1.82 -3.01 -8.12
N SER A 155 -1.57 -2.51 -6.92
CA SER A 155 -2.49 -2.66 -5.78
C SER A 155 -3.82 -1.94 -6.02
N VAL A 156 -3.79 -0.73 -6.60
CA VAL A 156 -4.98 -0.01 -7.03
C VAL A 156 -5.74 -0.81 -8.09
N LEU A 157 -5.06 -1.26 -9.14
CA LEU A 157 -5.68 -2.04 -10.22
C LEU A 157 -6.33 -3.33 -9.69
N LYS A 158 -5.65 -4.10 -8.84
CA LYS A 158 -6.21 -5.30 -8.16
C LYS A 158 -7.50 -4.96 -7.41
N THR A 159 -7.55 -3.79 -6.77
CA THR A 159 -8.75 -3.34 -6.08
C THR A 159 -9.88 -3.03 -7.05
N LEU A 160 -9.57 -2.37 -8.17
CA LEU A 160 -10.55 -2.09 -9.24
C LEU A 160 -11.10 -3.38 -9.86
N GLU A 161 -10.27 -4.37 -10.08
CA GLU A 161 -10.68 -5.69 -10.58
C GLU A 161 -11.60 -6.42 -9.60
N THR A 162 -11.31 -6.30 -8.31
CA THR A 162 -12.10 -6.95 -7.25
C THR A 162 -13.48 -6.32 -7.10
N PHE A 163 -13.58 -5.00 -7.08
CA PHE A 163 -14.83 -4.29 -6.75
C PHE A 163 -15.57 -3.74 -7.97
N TYR A 164 -14.87 -3.53 -9.09
CA TYR A 164 -15.37 -2.86 -10.28
C TYR A 164 -15.01 -3.61 -11.56
N SER A 165 -14.99 -4.94 -11.53
CA SER A 165 -14.57 -5.79 -12.67
C SER A 165 -15.34 -5.55 -13.97
N ALA A 166 -16.62 -5.15 -13.87
CA ALA A 166 -17.46 -4.87 -15.03
C ALA A 166 -17.25 -3.46 -15.62
N HIS A 167 -16.44 -2.61 -14.97
CA HIS A 167 -16.22 -1.24 -15.43
C HIS A 167 -14.96 -1.18 -16.28
N ARG A 168 -15.02 -0.36 -17.33
CA ARG A 168 -13.83 0.06 -18.08
C ARG A 168 -12.95 0.91 -17.17
N LYS A 169 -11.65 0.63 -17.15
CA LYS A 169 -10.66 1.24 -16.27
C LYS A 169 -9.78 2.20 -17.06
N CYS A 170 -9.90 3.48 -16.78
CA CYS A 170 -9.03 4.53 -17.30
C CYS A 170 -8.10 5.01 -16.18
N VAL A 171 -6.80 5.01 -16.42
CA VAL A 171 -5.81 5.60 -15.51
C VAL A 171 -5.34 6.95 -16.03
N ILE A 172 -5.33 7.95 -15.15
CA ILE A 172 -4.66 9.23 -15.36
C ILE A 172 -3.48 9.27 -14.41
N PHE A 173 -2.28 9.16 -14.94
CA PHE A 173 -1.07 9.00 -14.14
C PHE A 173 -0.05 10.10 -14.45
N GLN A 174 0.49 10.69 -13.40
CA GLN A 174 1.65 11.58 -13.49
C GLN A 174 2.87 10.88 -12.90
N PRO A 175 3.83 10.44 -13.73
CA PRO A 175 5.08 9.91 -13.21
C PRO A 175 5.81 10.95 -12.36
N HIS A 176 6.41 10.52 -11.26
CA HIS A 176 7.11 11.40 -10.34
C HIS A 176 8.58 11.01 -10.26
N LEU A 177 9.48 11.96 -10.55
CA LEU A 177 10.92 11.84 -10.69
C LEU A 177 11.35 11.12 -11.99
N PHE A 178 12.36 11.70 -12.65
CA PHE A 178 12.94 11.08 -13.84
C PHE A 178 13.71 9.81 -13.50
N THR A 179 14.45 9.80 -12.39
CA THR A 179 15.23 8.64 -11.93
C THR A 179 14.32 7.48 -11.63
N ARG A 180 13.25 7.67 -10.84
CA ARG A 180 12.28 6.59 -10.56
C ARG A 180 11.61 6.07 -11.84
N THR A 181 11.22 6.97 -12.74
CA THR A 181 10.62 6.57 -14.02
C THR A 181 11.59 5.76 -14.85
N GLN A 182 12.88 6.07 -14.83
CA GLN A 182 13.93 5.31 -15.50
C GLN A 182 14.16 3.95 -14.84
N ASP A 183 14.30 3.93 -13.52
CA ASP A 183 14.65 2.72 -12.75
C ASP A 183 13.56 1.64 -12.84
N PHE A 184 12.29 2.06 -12.94
CA PHE A 184 11.11 1.18 -13.01
C PHE A 184 10.35 1.30 -14.34
N TYR A 185 11.04 1.65 -15.43
CA TYR A 185 10.40 1.93 -16.70
C TYR A 185 9.56 0.76 -17.21
N ASP A 186 10.14 -0.43 -17.27
CA ASP A 186 9.47 -1.63 -17.78
C ASP A 186 8.32 -2.08 -16.87
N GLU A 187 8.47 -1.93 -15.56
CA GLU A 187 7.43 -2.24 -14.58
C GLU A 187 6.26 -1.25 -14.67
N PHE A 188 6.52 0.03 -14.94
CA PHE A 188 5.46 0.99 -15.23
C PHE A 188 4.71 0.63 -16.49
N LEU A 189 5.41 0.32 -17.60
CA LEU A 189 4.75 -0.11 -18.83
C LEU A 189 3.90 -1.36 -18.59
N ALA A 190 4.45 -2.36 -17.89
CA ALA A 190 3.74 -3.60 -17.61
C ALA A 190 2.44 -3.36 -16.85
N VAL A 191 2.45 -2.55 -15.77
CA VAL A 191 1.23 -2.31 -14.98
C VAL A 191 0.25 -1.38 -15.69
N LEU A 192 0.73 -0.39 -16.43
CA LEU A 192 -0.13 0.55 -17.15
C LEU A 192 -0.85 -0.12 -18.32
N SER A 193 -0.21 -1.07 -18.99
CA SER A 193 -0.83 -1.85 -20.08
C SER A 193 -2.01 -2.72 -19.65
N GLU A 194 -2.20 -2.95 -18.35
CA GLU A 194 -3.33 -3.70 -17.82
C GLU A 194 -4.63 -2.83 -17.69
N PHE A 195 -4.54 -1.51 -17.92
CA PHE A 195 -5.71 -0.62 -17.98
C PHE A 195 -6.30 -0.55 -19.38
N ASP A 196 -7.60 -0.33 -19.49
CA ASP A 196 -8.29 -0.19 -20.78
C ASP A 196 -7.96 1.13 -21.50
N GLU A 197 -7.51 2.14 -20.76
CA GLU A 197 -7.13 3.45 -21.26
C GLU A 197 -6.11 4.11 -20.36
N VAL A 198 -5.06 4.66 -20.95
CA VAL A 198 -3.95 5.29 -20.22
C VAL A 198 -3.79 6.74 -20.68
N VAL A 199 -3.79 7.64 -19.73
CA VAL A 199 -3.47 9.07 -19.93
C VAL A 199 -2.25 9.38 -19.05
N LEU A 200 -1.14 9.75 -19.68
CA LEU A 200 0.06 10.18 -18.94
C LEU A 200 0.18 11.71 -18.98
N LEU A 201 0.38 12.28 -17.83
CA LEU A 201 0.82 13.68 -17.69
C LEU A 201 2.34 13.75 -17.79
N ASP A 202 2.89 14.93 -18.05
CA ASP A 202 4.34 15.14 -18.05
C ASP A 202 4.94 14.71 -16.70
N ILE A 203 6.14 14.11 -16.77
CA ILE A 203 6.86 13.68 -15.57
C ILE A 203 7.05 14.88 -14.63
N TYR A 204 6.62 14.74 -13.39
CA TYR A 204 6.88 15.77 -12.37
C TYR A 204 8.32 15.66 -11.86
N PRO A 205 9.18 16.67 -12.15
CA PRO A 205 10.61 16.56 -11.92
C PRO A 205 11.03 16.71 -10.47
N ALA A 206 10.19 17.34 -9.62
CA ALA A 206 10.54 17.80 -8.28
C ALA A 206 11.86 18.60 -8.29
N ARG A 207 12.99 17.97 -7.95
CA ARG A 207 14.31 18.60 -7.89
C ARG A 207 15.30 18.08 -8.94
N GLU A 208 14.82 17.16 -9.80
CA GLU A 208 15.67 16.51 -10.79
C GLU A 208 15.71 17.29 -12.10
N LEU A 209 16.81 17.12 -12.83
CA LEU A 209 16.90 17.52 -14.23
C LEU A 209 16.33 16.41 -15.13
N PRO A 210 15.79 16.78 -16.30
CA PRO A 210 15.32 15.79 -17.26
C PRO A 210 16.40 14.79 -17.66
N VAL A 211 16.04 13.52 -17.72
CA VAL A 211 16.90 12.43 -18.21
C VAL A 211 16.61 12.19 -19.68
N ALA A 212 17.66 12.14 -20.49
CA ALA A 212 17.52 11.95 -21.93
C ALA A 212 16.81 10.63 -22.26
N GLY A 213 15.76 10.71 -23.07
CA GLY A 213 14.99 9.56 -23.49
C GLY A 213 13.93 9.07 -22.49
N ILE A 214 13.80 9.70 -21.31
CA ILE A 214 12.76 9.38 -20.32
C ILE A 214 11.69 10.48 -20.38
N THR A 215 10.57 10.17 -21.05
CA THR A 215 9.44 11.09 -21.21
C THR A 215 8.11 10.31 -21.20
N SER A 216 7.03 10.97 -20.78
CA SER A 216 5.69 10.39 -20.84
C SER A 216 5.26 10.08 -22.27
N ALA A 217 5.66 10.90 -23.25
CA ALA A 217 5.38 10.64 -24.67
C ALA A 217 5.99 9.32 -25.14
N ARG A 218 7.26 9.06 -24.80
CA ARG A 218 7.92 7.79 -25.12
C ARG A 218 7.25 6.62 -24.41
N MET A 219 6.85 6.78 -23.15
CA MET A 219 6.13 5.72 -22.42
C MET A 219 4.82 5.36 -23.13
N ILE A 220 4.08 6.32 -23.68
CA ILE A 220 2.86 6.06 -24.46
C ILE A 220 3.21 5.31 -25.76
N GLU A 221 4.25 5.73 -26.49
CA GLU A 221 4.68 5.03 -27.69
C GLU A 221 5.06 3.56 -27.41
N ASP A 222 5.75 3.31 -26.30
CA ASP A 222 6.19 1.97 -25.89
C ASP A 222 5.03 1.12 -25.29
N LEU A 223 3.91 1.74 -24.83
CA LEU A 223 2.69 1.06 -24.40
C LEU A 223 1.83 0.55 -25.58
N ASP A 224 1.87 1.22 -26.73
CA ASP A 224 1.06 0.90 -27.91
C ASP A 224 1.65 -0.24 -28.74
N HIS A 225 2.78 -0.82 -28.34
CA HIS A 225 3.49 -1.93 -28.97
C HIS A 225 3.47 -3.19 -28.09
#